data_e465f4a2cf24453944e4d00544a80d73
#
_entry.id   e465f4a2cf24453944e4d00544a80d73
#
_cell.length_a   1.000
_cell.length_b   1.000
_cell.length_c   1.000
_cell.angle_alpha   90.00
_cell.angle_beta   90.00
_cell.angle_gamma   90.00
#
_symmetry.space_group_name_H-M   'P 1'
#
loop_
_entity.id
_entity.type
_entity.pdbx_description
1 polymer ?
#
loop_
_entity_poly.entity_id
_entity_poly.type
_entity_poly.pdbx_seq_one_letter_code
_entity_poly.pdbx_strand_id
1 'polypeptide(L)'
;ECCVHPLAKKFLYNPNITEYVPSYDGRSKEPVAFRAKIPVVLLGGAEGIAVGMSTKILPYNIKEVLDAEIKALRGEPFEIYPDSPTGGLMDVSNYNDGNGKIITRAKFDLSDEKKIVITELPLETTSKDLLDSIDAAYKAGKIKISSVEDFTTDHCNIEIKLPRGVYSKDVE
;
A
#
# COMPACT_ATOMS: atom_id res chain seq x y z
N GLU A 1 26.10 -6.96 -7.22
CA GLU A 1 26.60 -7.00 -5.84
C GLU A 1 25.54 -6.36 -4.95
N CYS A 2 25.15 -7.00 -3.86
CA CYS A 2 24.17 -6.46 -2.92
C CYS A 2 24.72 -6.50 -1.50
N CYS A 3 24.26 -5.60 -0.64
CA CYS A 3 24.60 -5.58 0.78
C CYS A 3 23.35 -5.34 1.62
N VAL A 4 23.41 -5.80 2.87
CA VAL A 4 22.32 -5.61 3.82
C VAL A 4 22.31 -4.17 4.31
N HIS A 5 21.19 -3.48 4.14
CA HIS A 5 21.01 -2.11 4.63
C HIS A 5 21.18 -2.05 6.17
N PRO A 6 21.80 -1.00 6.73
CA PRO A 6 22.03 -0.88 8.18
C PRO A 6 20.76 -1.01 9.04
N LEU A 7 19.63 -0.47 8.58
CA LEU A 7 18.34 -0.63 9.26
C LEU A 7 17.89 -2.09 9.29
N ALA A 8 18.05 -2.83 8.19
CA ALA A 8 17.70 -4.25 8.14
C ALA A 8 18.53 -5.05 9.19
N LYS A 9 19.82 -4.77 9.32
CA LYS A 9 20.66 -5.37 10.38
C LYS A 9 20.11 -5.08 11.78
N LYS A 10 19.56 -3.90 11.99
CA LYS A 10 19.04 -3.46 13.29
C LYS A 10 17.70 -4.12 13.65
N PHE A 11 16.82 -4.33 12.68
CA PHE A 11 15.45 -4.76 12.93
C PHE A 11 15.19 -6.23 12.57
N LEU A 12 15.81 -6.76 11.51
CA LEU A 12 15.55 -8.12 11.04
C LEU A 12 16.38 -9.19 11.74
N TYR A 13 17.52 -8.81 12.32
CA TYR A 13 18.45 -9.74 12.93
C TYR A 13 18.50 -9.54 14.44
N ASN A 14 18.17 -10.58 15.19
CA ASN A 14 18.30 -10.61 16.63
C ASN A 14 19.15 -11.82 17.05
N PRO A 15 20.48 -11.68 17.08
CA PRO A 15 21.38 -12.80 17.35
C PRO A 15 21.17 -13.43 18.73
N ASN A 16 20.62 -12.68 19.70
CA ASN A 16 20.43 -13.17 21.08
C ASN A 16 19.34 -14.25 21.20
N ILE A 17 18.39 -14.30 20.25
CA ILE A 17 17.28 -15.26 20.25
C ILE A 17 17.24 -16.09 18.95
N THR A 18 18.24 -15.94 18.09
CA THR A 18 18.33 -16.69 16.83
C THR A 18 19.02 -18.02 17.09
N GLU A 19 18.38 -19.10 16.68
CA GLU A 19 18.95 -20.43 16.64
C GLU A 19 19.77 -20.60 15.36
N TYR A 20 20.97 -21.20 15.49
CA TYR A 20 21.88 -21.42 14.39
C TYR A 20 22.17 -22.91 14.22
N VAL A 21 22.23 -23.37 12.99
CA VAL A 21 22.65 -24.71 12.59
C VAL A 21 23.94 -24.62 11.76
N PRO A 22 24.75 -25.69 11.68
CA PRO A 22 25.87 -25.75 10.77
C PRO A 22 25.41 -25.59 9.31
N SER A 23 26.16 -24.85 8.49
CA SER A 23 25.98 -24.80 7.05
C SER A 23 26.20 -26.16 6.42
N TYR A 24 25.73 -26.36 5.19
CA TYR A 24 25.89 -27.64 4.46
C TYR A 24 27.36 -28.12 4.39
N ASP A 25 28.28 -27.20 4.24
CA ASP A 25 29.73 -27.49 4.21
C ASP A 25 30.39 -27.53 5.60
N GLY A 26 29.64 -27.26 6.66
CA GLY A 26 30.12 -27.23 8.04
C GLY A 26 31.09 -26.09 8.39
N ARG A 27 31.36 -25.17 7.46
CA ARG A 27 32.35 -24.09 7.66
C ARG A 27 31.79 -22.86 8.36
N SER A 28 30.47 -22.69 8.30
CA SER A 28 29.78 -21.55 8.90
C SER A 28 28.52 -21.99 9.65
N LYS A 29 27.84 -21.05 10.27
CA LYS A 29 26.54 -21.28 10.90
C LYS A 29 25.48 -20.46 10.17
N GLU A 30 24.34 -21.09 9.96
CA GLU A 30 23.18 -20.49 9.31
C GLU A 30 22.03 -20.33 10.29
N PRO A 31 21.30 -19.21 10.27
CA PRO A 31 20.13 -19.04 11.12
C PRO A 31 18.98 -19.94 10.62
N VAL A 32 18.32 -20.64 11.56
CA VAL A 32 17.13 -21.44 11.23
C VAL A 32 15.98 -20.55 10.76
N ALA A 33 15.86 -19.36 11.37
CA ALA A 33 14.90 -18.36 10.98
C ALA A 33 15.40 -16.96 11.39
N PHE A 34 15.01 -15.94 10.64
CA PHE A 34 15.28 -14.56 11.03
C PHE A 34 14.27 -14.12 12.09
N ARG A 35 14.76 -13.83 13.29
CA ARG A 35 13.96 -13.34 14.41
C ARG A 35 13.92 -11.81 14.37
N ALA A 36 12.97 -11.26 13.59
CA ALA A 36 12.76 -9.83 13.53
C ALA A 36 12.32 -9.27 14.89
N LYS A 37 12.69 -8.01 15.17
CA LYS A 37 12.33 -7.30 16.40
C LYS A 37 10.99 -6.58 16.29
N ILE A 38 10.50 -6.43 15.09
CA ILE A 38 9.24 -5.78 14.75
C ILE A 38 8.48 -6.63 13.74
N PRO A 39 7.16 -6.56 13.65
CA PRO A 39 6.35 -7.36 12.74
C PRO A 39 6.47 -6.87 11.29
N VAL A 40 7.59 -7.19 10.64
CA VAL A 40 7.97 -6.68 9.29
C VAL A 40 6.93 -7.01 8.22
N VAL A 41 6.25 -8.14 8.36
CA VAL A 41 5.21 -8.55 7.42
C VAL A 41 4.04 -7.57 7.37
N LEU A 42 3.73 -6.90 8.48
CA LEU A 42 2.70 -5.85 8.51
C LEU A 42 3.20 -4.54 7.90
N LEU A 43 4.50 -4.26 7.94
CA LEU A 43 5.04 -3.02 7.37
C LEU A 43 5.13 -3.05 5.86
N GLY A 44 5.53 -4.19 5.30
CA GLY A 44 5.71 -4.35 3.85
C GLY A 44 4.49 -4.93 3.14
N GLY A 45 3.56 -5.51 3.91
CA GLY A 45 2.54 -6.39 3.36
C GLY A 45 3.14 -7.71 2.86
N ALA A 46 2.30 -8.63 2.47
CA ALA A 46 2.70 -9.88 1.84
C ALA A 46 1.58 -10.42 0.95
N GLU A 47 1.94 -10.96 -0.19
CA GLU A 47 1.00 -11.62 -1.08
C GLU A 47 1.55 -13.00 -1.44
N GLY A 48 0.68 -14.01 -1.41
CA GLY A 48 1.03 -15.36 -1.77
C GLY A 48 -0.14 -16.12 -2.38
N ILE A 49 0.14 -16.89 -3.42
CA ILE A 49 -0.84 -17.72 -4.11
C ILE A 49 -0.36 -19.17 -4.01
N ALA A 50 -1.26 -20.04 -3.57
CA ALA A 50 -1.04 -21.47 -3.49
C ALA A 50 -2.23 -22.21 -4.11
N VAL A 51 -2.12 -23.54 -4.21
CA VAL A 51 -3.22 -24.37 -4.72
C VAL A 51 -4.39 -24.32 -3.71
N GLY A 52 -5.54 -23.80 -4.16
CA GLY A 52 -6.76 -23.73 -3.36
C GLY A 52 -6.82 -22.64 -2.32
N MET A 53 -5.76 -21.82 -2.15
CA MET A 53 -5.76 -20.69 -1.21
C MET A 53 -4.84 -19.56 -1.67
N SER A 54 -5.15 -18.36 -1.22
CA SER A 54 -4.29 -17.19 -1.38
C SER A 54 -4.34 -16.34 -0.11
N THR A 55 -3.29 -15.58 0.13
CA THR A 55 -3.25 -14.58 1.20
C THR A 55 -2.84 -13.24 0.63
N LYS A 56 -3.40 -12.18 1.18
CA LYS A 56 -3.02 -10.81 0.88
C LYS A 56 -3.05 -9.99 2.15
N ILE A 57 -1.87 -9.66 2.65
CA ILE A 57 -1.69 -8.80 3.81
C ILE A 57 -1.28 -7.43 3.26
N LEU A 58 -2.09 -6.42 3.53
CA LEU A 58 -1.81 -5.05 3.14
C LEU A 58 -0.76 -4.42 4.07
N PRO A 59 -0.01 -3.40 3.62
CA PRO A 59 0.91 -2.67 4.47
C PRO A 59 0.19 -1.82 5.51
N TYR A 60 0.89 -1.53 6.62
CA TYR A 60 0.41 -0.70 7.72
C TYR A 60 1.41 0.39 8.04
N ASN A 61 0.97 1.45 8.69
CA ASN A 61 1.82 2.51 9.17
C ASN A 61 2.75 2.02 10.29
N ILE A 62 4.06 2.25 10.14
CA ILE A 62 5.07 1.79 11.10
C ILE A 62 4.81 2.29 12.52
N LYS A 63 4.36 3.53 12.68
CA LYS A 63 4.08 4.11 14.00
C LYS A 63 2.90 3.41 14.67
N GLU A 64 1.82 3.19 13.93
CA GLU A 64 0.65 2.48 14.44
C GLU A 64 0.96 1.02 14.80
N VAL A 65 1.77 0.35 13.98
CA VAL A 65 2.23 -1.02 14.25
C VAL A 65 3.05 -1.10 15.52
N LEU A 66 3.98 -0.17 15.75
CA LEU A 66 4.80 -0.14 16.96
C LEU A 66 3.96 0.20 18.20
N ASP A 67 3.00 1.12 18.09
CA ASP A 67 2.08 1.45 19.18
C ASP A 67 1.17 0.24 19.52
N ALA A 68 0.72 -0.48 18.51
CA ALA A 68 -0.05 -1.72 18.69
C ALA A 68 0.78 -2.83 19.33
N GLU A 69 2.06 -2.99 18.94
CA GLU A 69 2.98 -3.95 19.55
C GLU A 69 3.19 -3.65 21.04
N ILE A 70 3.37 -2.39 21.41
CA ILE A 70 3.47 -1.97 22.81
C ILE A 70 2.19 -2.30 23.59
N LYS A 71 1.01 -2.02 23.02
CA LYS A 71 -0.27 -2.35 23.65
C LYS A 71 -0.44 -3.86 23.81
N ALA A 72 -0.13 -4.64 22.77
CA ALA A 72 -0.18 -6.10 22.82
C ALA A 72 0.70 -6.68 23.93
N LEU A 73 1.92 -6.17 24.09
CA LEU A 73 2.84 -6.57 25.16
C LEU A 73 2.31 -6.23 26.57
N ARG A 74 1.49 -5.19 26.68
CA ARG A 74 0.83 -4.80 27.93
C ARG A 74 -0.50 -5.54 28.20
N GLY A 75 -0.98 -6.31 27.21
CA GLY A 75 -2.29 -6.94 27.27
C GLY A 75 -3.46 -5.96 27.10
N GLU A 76 -3.20 -4.80 26.51
CA GLU A 76 -4.20 -3.77 26.22
C GLU A 76 -4.86 -4.04 24.85
N PRO A 77 -6.16 -3.74 24.68
CA PRO A 77 -6.80 -3.83 23.38
C PRO A 77 -6.23 -2.79 22.40
N PHE A 78 -6.14 -3.16 21.15
CA PHE A 78 -5.71 -2.26 20.07
C PHE A 78 -6.46 -2.57 18.77
N GLU A 79 -6.57 -1.57 17.93
CA GLU A 79 -7.04 -1.69 16.55
C GLU A 79 -6.04 -1.01 15.64
N ILE A 80 -5.74 -1.64 14.50
CA ILE A 80 -4.91 -1.09 13.43
C ILE A 80 -5.59 -1.35 12.10
N TYR A 81 -5.42 -0.42 11.18
CA TYR A 81 -5.94 -0.53 9.83
C TYR A 81 -4.82 -0.42 8.81
N PRO A 82 -4.96 -1.09 7.66
CA PRO A 82 -4.01 -0.93 6.56
C PRO A 82 -3.86 0.54 6.16
N ASP A 83 -2.65 0.90 5.78
CA ASP A 83 -2.30 2.23 5.28
C ASP A 83 -1.52 2.10 3.98
N SER A 84 -1.76 3.00 3.04
CA SER A 84 -1.07 2.99 1.75
C SER A 84 0.12 3.94 1.78
N PRO A 85 1.35 3.47 1.49
CA PRO A 85 2.51 4.34 1.37
C PRO A 85 2.40 5.33 0.19
N THR A 86 1.52 5.06 -0.77
CA THR A 86 1.26 5.92 -1.93
C THR A 86 0.09 6.88 -1.69
N GLY A 87 -0.55 6.84 -0.51
CA GLY A 87 -1.72 7.65 -0.19
C GLY A 87 -3.02 7.04 -0.70
N GLY A 88 -3.98 7.91 -1.00
CA GLY A 88 -5.34 7.51 -1.36
C GLY A 88 -6.28 7.43 -0.15
N LEU A 89 -7.48 6.97 -0.38
CA LEU A 89 -8.51 6.78 0.64
C LEU A 89 -8.84 5.29 0.77
N MET A 90 -9.04 4.83 1.99
CA MET A 90 -9.47 3.46 2.28
C MET A 90 -10.77 3.47 3.09
N ASP A 91 -11.76 2.74 2.61
CA ASP A 91 -12.93 2.39 3.38
C ASP A 91 -12.70 1.03 4.05
N VAL A 92 -12.56 1.06 5.36
CA VAL A 92 -12.28 -0.10 6.20
C VAL A 92 -13.52 -0.60 6.96
N SER A 93 -14.71 -0.09 6.64
CA SER A 93 -15.96 -0.42 7.33
C SER A 93 -16.24 -1.92 7.39
N ASN A 94 -15.80 -2.67 6.39
CA ASN A 94 -15.96 -4.10 6.27
C ASN A 94 -14.64 -4.86 6.40
N TYR A 95 -13.63 -4.27 7.04
CA TYR A 95 -12.30 -4.86 7.18
C TYR A 95 -12.31 -6.15 8.00
N ASN A 96 -13.13 -6.21 9.05
CA ASN A 96 -13.34 -7.38 9.90
C ASN A 96 -12.03 -8.07 10.31
N ASP A 97 -11.09 -7.29 10.84
CA ASP A 97 -9.78 -7.75 11.33
C ASP A 97 -9.01 -8.60 10.29
N GLY A 98 -8.98 -8.13 9.06
CA GLY A 98 -8.28 -8.76 7.93
C GLY A 98 -9.06 -9.85 7.19
N ASN A 99 -10.23 -10.25 7.68
CA ASN A 99 -11.08 -11.27 7.04
C ASN A 99 -12.14 -10.68 6.10
N GLY A 100 -12.20 -9.37 6.02
CA GLY A 100 -13.21 -8.65 5.26
C GLY A 100 -12.69 -8.03 3.98
N LYS A 101 -13.39 -6.99 3.52
CA LYS A 101 -13.11 -6.28 2.28
C LYS A 101 -12.75 -4.84 2.58
N ILE A 102 -11.74 -4.34 1.88
CA ILE A 102 -11.36 -2.93 1.85
C ILE A 102 -11.68 -2.37 0.45
N ILE A 103 -12.17 -1.12 0.39
CA ILE A 103 -12.35 -0.39 -0.84
C ILE A 103 -11.34 0.75 -0.86
N THR A 104 -10.50 0.79 -1.86
CA THR A 104 -9.51 1.86 -2.05
C THR A 104 -9.97 2.82 -3.13
N ARG A 105 -9.69 4.11 -2.95
CA ARG A 105 -10.03 5.17 -3.90
C ARG A 105 -8.86 6.14 -4.04
N ALA A 106 -8.72 6.70 -5.24
CA ALA A 106 -7.82 7.82 -5.47
C ALA A 106 -8.31 9.06 -4.70
N LYS A 107 -7.37 9.92 -4.33
CA LYS A 107 -7.70 11.24 -3.80
C LYS A 107 -7.55 12.27 -4.89
N PHE A 108 -8.53 13.15 -4.99
CA PHE A 108 -8.57 14.17 -6.03
C PHE A 108 -8.94 15.54 -5.45
N ASP A 109 -8.47 16.55 -6.11
CA ASP A 109 -8.78 17.96 -5.84
C ASP A 109 -9.80 18.47 -6.86
N LEU A 110 -10.92 18.97 -6.37
CA LEU A 110 -12.05 19.55 -7.12
C LEU A 110 -12.11 21.07 -6.96
N SER A 111 -11.05 21.72 -6.55
CA SER A 111 -11.02 23.19 -6.33
C SER A 111 -11.28 23.97 -7.61
N ASP A 112 -10.94 23.42 -8.78
CA ASP A 112 -11.22 24.00 -10.08
C ASP A 112 -12.50 23.38 -10.67
N GLU A 113 -13.45 24.23 -11.07
CA GLU A 113 -14.72 23.77 -11.63
C GLU A 113 -14.58 23.06 -13.00
N LYS A 114 -13.48 23.26 -13.71
CA LYS A 114 -13.27 22.75 -15.08
C LYS A 114 -12.24 21.65 -15.20
N LYS A 115 -11.56 21.33 -14.11
CA LYS A 115 -10.60 20.27 -14.06
C LYS A 115 -10.66 19.48 -12.76
N ILE A 116 -10.30 18.22 -12.84
CA ILE A 116 -10.09 17.34 -11.69
C ILE A 116 -8.61 17.02 -11.65
N VAL A 117 -7.98 17.19 -10.50
CA VAL A 117 -6.58 16.83 -10.29
C VAL A 117 -6.50 15.65 -9.35
N ILE A 118 -5.94 14.54 -9.82
CA ILE A 118 -5.69 13.37 -9.00
C ILE A 118 -4.33 13.54 -8.33
N THR A 119 -4.34 13.59 -6.98
CA THR A 119 -3.16 13.89 -6.16
C THR A 119 -2.56 12.66 -5.51
N GLU A 120 -3.36 11.61 -5.29
CA GLU A 120 -2.90 10.37 -4.69
C GLU A 120 -3.59 9.18 -5.35
N LEU A 121 -2.84 8.12 -5.58
CA LEU A 121 -3.36 6.88 -6.14
C LEU A 121 -3.59 5.84 -5.06
N PRO A 122 -4.59 4.97 -5.23
CA PRO A 122 -4.79 3.86 -4.32
C PRO A 122 -3.63 2.85 -4.42
N LEU A 123 -3.47 2.08 -3.36
CA LEU A 123 -2.48 1.02 -3.29
C LEU A 123 -2.54 0.11 -4.53
N GLU A 124 -1.36 -0.26 -5.04
CA GLU A 124 -1.19 -1.16 -6.21
C GLU A 124 -1.71 -0.60 -7.55
N THR A 125 -2.08 0.67 -7.61
CA THR A 125 -2.51 1.31 -8.85
C THR A 125 -1.39 2.20 -9.36
N THR A 126 -0.97 2.00 -10.60
CA THR A 126 0.00 2.89 -11.26
C THR A 126 -0.72 4.01 -12.02
N SER A 127 0.00 5.11 -12.30
CA SER A 127 -0.52 6.18 -13.17
C SER A 127 -0.97 5.64 -14.52
N LYS A 128 -0.25 4.68 -15.08
CA LYS A 128 -0.60 4.05 -16.34
C LYS A 128 -1.92 3.29 -16.25
N ASP A 129 -2.12 2.46 -15.21
CA ASP A 129 -3.35 1.70 -15.02
C ASP A 129 -4.56 2.63 -14.91
N LEU A 130 -4.39 3.76 -14.21
CA LEU A 130 -5.42 4.77 -14.09
C LEU A 130 -5.74 5.41 -15.46
N LEU A 131 -4.71 5.84 -16.21
CA LEU A 131 -4.89 6.43 -17.52
C LEU A 131 -5.58 5.47 -18.49
N ASP A 132 -5.18 4.20 -18.50
CA ASP A 132 -5.80 3.16 -19.32
C ASP A 132 -7.27 2.94 -18.93
N SER A 133 -7.59 2.99 -17.63
CA SER A 133 -8.98 2.86 -17.14
C SER A 133 -9.86 4.06 -17.53
N ILE A 134 -9.30 5.28 -17.45
CA ILE A 134 -9.98 6.52 -17.87
C ILE A 134 -10.26 6.49 -19.38
N ASP A 135 -9.28 6.09 -20.19
CA ASP A 135 -9.43 5.99 -21.63
C ASP A 135 -10.49 4.94 -22.01
N ALA A 136 -10.50 3.79 -21.33
CA ALA A 136 -11.51 2.77 -21.52
C ALA A 136 -12.93 3.27 -21.16
N ALA A 137 -13.06 4.00 -20.05
CA ALA A 137 -14.33 4.59 -19.63
C ALA A 137 -14.81 5.68 -20.60
N TYR A 138 -13.89 6.49 -21.13
CA TYR A 138 -14.18 7.50 -22.14
C TYR A 138 -14.66 6.86 -23.46
N LYS A 139 -13.95 5.85 -23.97
CA LYS A 139 -14.34 5.09 -25.17
C LYS A 139 -15.67 4.39 -25.02
N ALA A 140 -15.99 3.93 -23.83
CA ALA A 140 -17.28 3.33 -23.50
C ALA A 140 -18.42 4.36 -23.31
N GLY A 141 -18.11 5.66 -23.40
CA GLY A 141 -19.09 6.75 -23.22
C GLY A 141 -19.61 6.93 -21.79
N LYS A 142 -18.91 6.33 -20.80
CA LYS A 142 -19.29 6.42 -19.38
C LYS A 142 -18.93 7.77 -18.75
N ILE A 143 -17.85 8.38 -19.22
CA ILE A 143 -17.37 9.67 -18.75
C ILE A 143 -17.17 10.64 -19.92
N LYS A 144 -17.32 11.94 -19.64
CA LYS A 144 -17.10 13.01 -20.61
C LYS A 144 -15.90 13.81 -20.18
N ILE A 145 -14.81 13.67 -20.91
CA ILE A 145 -13.55 14.40 -20.67
C ILE A 145 -13.07 15.08 -21.96
N SER A 146 -12.32 16.15 -21.83
CA SER A 146 -11.71 16.87 -22.96
C SER A 146 -10.27 16.40 -23.22
N SER A 147 -9.45 16.34 -22.18
CA SER A 147 -8.10 15.80 -22.22
C SER A 147 -7.68 15.29 -20.85
N VAL A 148 -6.69 14.39 -20.84
CA VAL A 148 -5.99 13.93 -19.64
C VAL A 148 -4.51 14.18 -19.84
N GLU A 149 -3.86 14.78 -18.86
CA GLU A 149 -2.45 15.11 -18.88
C GLU A 149 -1.79 14.59 -17.59
N ASP A 150 -0.70 13.85 -17.73
CA ASP A 150 0.06 13.31 -16.60
C ASP A 150 1.29 14.18 -16.34
N PHE A 151 1.29 14.85 -15.20
CA PHE A 151 2.40 15.68 -14.71
C PHE A 151 3.08 15.03 -13.49
N THR A 152 2.89 13.74 -13.27
CA THR A 152 3.47 13.00 -12.17
C THR A 152 4.99 13.02 -12.24
N THR A 153 5.61 13.44 -11.14
CA THR A 153 7.06 13.38 -10.91
C THR A 153 7.33 12.63 -9.60
N ASP A 154 7.74 13.30 -8.56
CA ASP A 154 7.89 12.72 -7.21
C ASP A 154 6.54 12.51 -6.51
N HIS A 155 5.52 13.25 -6.94
CA HIS A 155 4.15 13.17 -6.44
C HIS A 155 3.19 12.96 -7.60
N CYS A 156 2.12 12.21 -7.35
CA CYS A 156 1.06 12.01 -8.33
C CYS A 156 0.40 13.34 -8.68
N ASN A 157 0.31 13.65 -9.97
CA ASN A 157 -0.37 14.84 -10.47
C ASN A 157 -0.94 14.55 -11.85
N ILE A 158 -2.17 14.06 -11.91
CA ILE A 158 -2.86 13.76 -13.16
C ILE A 158 -4.04 14.72 -13.30
N GLU A 159 -3.99 15.56 -14.33
CA GLU A 159 -5.04 16.54 -14.61
C GLU A 159 -6.02 16.03 -15.67
N ILE A 160 -7.30 16.03 -15.33
CA ILE A 160 -8.41 15.71 -16.23
C ILE A 160 -9.17 16.99 -16.53
N LYS A 161 -9.15 17.44 -17.79
CA LYS A 161 -9.92 18.60 -18.24
C LYS A 161 -11.32 18.22 -18.68
N LEU A 162 -12.30 18.93 -18.18
CA LEU A 162 -13.71 18.68 -18.47
C LEU A 162 -14.17 19.48 -19.71
N PRO A 163 -15.11 18.96 -20.51
CA PRO A 163 -15.65 19.66 -21.65
C PRO A 163 -16.58 20.80 -21.21
N ARG A 164 -16.95 21.68 -22.14
CA ARG A 164 -17.88 22.79 -21.87
C ARG A 164 -19.23 22.26 -21.36
N GLY A 165 -19.72 22.83 -20.26
CA GLY A 165 -21.01 22.46 -19.65
C GLY A 165 -20.97 21.26 -18.70
N VAL A 166 -19.80 20.72 -18.40
CA VAL A 166 -19.55 19.72 -17.35
C VAL A 166 -18.68 20.36 -16.28
N TYR A 167 -19.04 20.18 -15.02
CA TYR A 167 -18.34 20.73 -13.88
C TYR A 167 -17.80 19.61 -12.98
N SER A 168 -16.70 19.88 -12.27
CA SER A 168 -16.05 18.90 -11.39
C SER A 168 -16.99 18.29 -10.35
N LYS A 169 -17.96 19.06 -9.86
CA LYS A 169 -18.97 18.64 -8.88
C LYS A 169 -20.02 17.67 -9.45
N ASP A 170 -20.16 17.59 -10.76
CA ASP A 170 -21.14 16.72 -11.45
C ASP A 170 -20.55 15.35 -11.81
N VAL A 171 -19.26 15.13 -11.53
CA VAL A 171 -18.50 13.94 -11.94
C VAL A 171 -18.16 13.04 -10.74
N GLU A 172 -18.68 13.35 -9.56
CA GLU A 172 -18.44 12.63 -8.31
C GLU A 172 -19.04 11.19 -8.32
#